data_e1652adc7b4ee7db62a319ed1cf9df98
#
_entry.id   e1652adc7b4ee7db62a319ed1cf9df98
#
_cell.length_a   1.000
_cell.length_b   1.000
_cell.length_c   1.000
_cell.angle_alpha   90.00
_cell.angle_beta   90.00
_cell.angle_gamma   90.00
#
_symmetry.space_group_name_H-M   'P 1'
#
loop_
_entity.id
_entity.type
_entity.pdbx_description
1 polymer ?
#
loop_
_entity_poly.entity_id
_entity_poly.type
_entity_poly.pdbx_seq_one_letter_code
_entity_poly.pdbx_strand_id
1 'polypeptide(L)'
;MRTHILAIALSLGVSAPTFAQINMDALKKEATKEATKTAEKEGEKKANEAVIKKVNAKLLAEGRKNQCAFKTDSDELMPGCDGKMKKLANQLVQAKKALDQGNVRNFKFVVSGHTDSTGKAEHNKELSKKRAAVVVRELVAKGIDAKEIEAVGMGSEAMLVKPDDTEAKRKKNRRYEIQVKL
;
A
#
# COMPACT_ATOMS: atom_id res chain seq x y z
N MET A 1 50.23 23.95 80.21
CA MET A 1 49.54 22.70 80.11
C MET A 1 49.03 22.58 78.61
N ARG A 2 49.68 21.77 77.85
CA ARG A 2 49.34 21.59 76.41
C ARG A 2 48.54 20.31 76.25
N THR A 3 47.28 20.39 75.85
CA THR A 3 46.43 19.28 75.54
C THR A 3 46.47 19.02 74.06
N HIS A 4 47.05 17.89 73.65
CA HIS A 4 47.05 17.38 72.34
C HIS A 4 45.71 16.72 72.02
N ILE A 5 44.96 17.26 71.05
CA ILE A 5 43.78 16.62 70.49
C ILE A 5 44.23 15.89 69.21
N LEU A 6 44.15 14.57 69.32
CA LEU A 6 44.43 13.65 68.18
C LEU A 6 43.22 13.62 67.23
N ALA A 7 43.37 14.16 66.02
CA ALA A 7 42.33 14.09 65.01
C ALA A 7 42.52 12.81 64.23
N ILE A 8 41.58 11.88 64.37
CA ILE A 8 41.47 10.68 63.56
C ILE A 8 40.74 11.05 62.27
N ALA A 9 41.46 11.16 61.19
CA ALA A 9 40.89 11.34 59.83
C ALA A 9 40.40 9.97 59.31
N LEU A 10 39.11 9.78 59.32
CA LEU A 10 38.46 8.62 58.70
C LEU A 10 38.37 8.94 57.19
N SER A 11 39.23 8.37 56.39
CA SER A 11 39.19 8.46 54.92
C SER A 11 38.16 7.47 54.41
N LEU A 12 36.94 7.93 54.21
CA LEU A 12 35.93 7.23 53.41
C LEU A 12 36.36 7.38 51.94
N GLY A 13 37.00 6.34 51.42
CA GLY A 13 37.29 6.20 50.00
C GLY A 13 36.00 5.95 49.22
N VAL A 14 35.27 7.01 48.92
CA VAL A 14 34.26 6.95 47.87
C VAL A 14 35.00 6.98 46.55
N SER A 15 35.26 5.82 45.99
CA SER A 15 35.67 5.71 44.58
C SER A 15 34.54 6.26 43.74
N ALA A 16 34.71 7.44 43.14
CA ALA A 16 33.81 7.92 42.09
C ALA A 16 33.70 6.82 41.00
N PRO A 17 32.52 6.54 40.52
CA PRO A 17 32.40 5.59 39.42
C PRO A 17 33.29 6.12 38.28
N THR A 18 34.28 5.32 37.90
CA THR A 18 35.06 5.56 36.69
C THR A 18 34.02 5.66 35.58
N PHE A 19 33.89 6.86 35.05
CA PHE A 19 33.15 7.07 33.81
C PHE A 19 33.79 6.09 32.82
N ALA A 20 33.06 5.01 32.48
CA ALA A 20 33.52 4.05 31.50
C ALA A 20 33.89 4.87 30.27
N GLN A 21 35.14 4.79 29.87
CA GLN A 21 35.67 5.53 28.74
C GLN A 21 34.80 5.15 27.55
N ILE A 22 33.83 6.03 27.18
CA ILE A 22 32.94 5.81 26.07
C ILE A 22 33.84 5.70 24.84
N ASN A 23 33.89 4.51 24.27
CA ASN A 23 34.73 4.29 23.09
C ASN A 23 34.10 5.04 21.90
N MET A 24 34.53 6.27 21.71
CA MET A 24 34.03 7.17 20.64
C MET A 24 34.16 6.56 19.25
N ASP A 25 35.15 5.67 19.05
CA ASP A 25 35.32 4.98 17.77
C ASP A 25 34.27 3.89 17.55
N ALA A 26 33.87 3.20 18.61
CA ALA A 26 32.76 2.25 18.57
C ALA A 26 31.44 2.96 18.30
N LEU A 27 31.17 4.07 18.96
CA LEU A 27 29.97 4.91 18.75
C LEU A 27 29.93 5.49 17.32
N LYS A 28 31.06 5.97 16.79
CA LYS A 28 31.14 6.44 15.40
C LYS A 28 30.87 5.30 14.40
N LYS A 29 31.38 4.11 14.67
CA LYS A 29 31.20 2.93 13.82
C LYS A 29 29.75 2.45 13.82
N GLU A 30 29.07 2.46 14.97
CA GLU A 30 27.64 2.16 15.06
C GLU A 30 26.79 3.23 14.36
N ALA A 31 27.05 4.51 14.60
CA ALA A 31 26.36 5.61 13.94
C ALA A 31 26.50 5.57 12.41
N THR A 32 27.70 5.24 11.91
CA THR A 32 27.93 5.08 10.45
C THR A 32 27.20 3.87 9.88
N LYS A 33 27.16 2.76 10.62
CA LYS A 33 26.44 1.55 10.20
C LYS A 33 24.92 1.76 10.18
N GLU A 34 24.40 2.52 11.13
CA GLU A 34 22.97 2.85 11.19
C GLU A 34 22.59 3.86 10.08
N ALA A 35 23.42 4.85 9.81
CA ALA A 35 23.23 5.81 8.74
C ALA A 35 23.25 5.13 7.34
N THR A 36 24.20 4.21 7.09
CA THR A 36 24.24 3.43 5.85
C THR A 36 22.99 2.55 5.68
N LYS A 37 22.58 1.85 6.73
CA LYS A 37 21.38 1.01 6.70
C LYS A 37 20.10 1.82 6.46
N THR A 38 20.04 3.05 6.97
CA THR A 38 18.91 3.97 6.75
C THR A 38 18.89 4.47 5.30
N ALA A 39 20.05 4.86 4.76
CA ALA A 39 20.18 5.30 3.38
C ALA A 39 19.85 4.19 2.37
N GLU A 40 20.27 2.94 2.64
CA GLU A 40 19.93 1.77 1.83
C GLU A 40 18.40 1.52 1.82
N LYS A 41 17.75 1.56 2.98
CA LYS A 41 16.28 1.41 3.09
C LYS A 41 15.51 2.51 2.37
N GLU A 42 15.97 3.77 2.45
CA GLU A 42 15.35 4.87 1.71
C GLU A 42 15.54 4.73 0.20
N GLY A 43 16.71 4.29 -0.23
CA GLY A 43 16.99 3.98 -1.63
C GLY A 43 16.10 2.87 -2.17
N GLU A 44 15.95 1.77 -1.43
CA GLU A 44 15.07 0.65 -1.78
C GLU A 44 13.60 1.10 -1.83
N LYS A 45 13.14 1.88 -0.86
CA LYS A 45 11.79 2.44 -0.84
C LYS A 45 11.49 3.27 -2.09
N LYS A 46 12.38 4.19 -2.46
CA LYS A 46 12.23 5.02 -3.66
C LYS A 46 12.21 4.19 -4.94
N ALA A 47 13.06 3.16 -5.03
CA ALA A 47 13.08 2.23 -6.17
C ALA A 47 11.76 1.47 -6.28
N ASN A 48 11.24 0.95 -5.16
CA ASN A 48 9.96 0.25 -5.11
C ASN A 48 8.80 1.16 -5.52
N GLU A 49 8.75 2.39 -5.02
CA GLU A 49 7.73 3.38 -5.40
C GLU A 49 7.76 3.67 -6.91
N ALA A 50 8.94 3.78 -7.52
CA ALA A 50 9.08 4.00 -8.96
C ALA A 50 8.55 2.82 -9.78
N VAL A 51 8.84 1.58 -9.36
CA VAL A 51 8.30 0.36 -9.99
C VAL A 51 6.79 0.31 -9.85
N ILE A 52 6.25 0.50 -8.65
CA ILE A 52 4.81 0.50 -8.37
C ILE A 52 4.10 1.57 -9.21
N LYS A 53 4.65 2.76 -9.31
CA LYS A 53 4.09 3.86 -10.13
C LYS A 53 3.95 3.45 -11.60
N LYS A 54 4.98 2.83 -12.18
CA LYS A 54 4.95 2.34 -13.57
C LYS A 54 3.91 1.22 -13.75
N VAL A 55 3.88 0.27 -12.82
CA VAL A 55 2.92 -0.85 -12.84
C VAL A 55 1.48 -0.32 -12.72
N ASN A 56 1.22 0.58 -11.78
CA ASN A 56 -0.10 1.18 -11.58
C ASN A 56 -0.59 1.97 -12.80
N ALA A 57 0.29 2.73 -13.45
CA ALA A 57 -0.06 3.45 -14.68
C ALA A 57 -0.52 2.47 -15.79
N LYS A 58 0.17 1.34 -15.94
CA LYS A 58 -0.20 0.29 -16.91
C LYS A 58 -1.50 -0.41 -16.54
N LEU A 59 -1.67 -0.79 -15.27
CA LEU A 59 -2.89 -1.44 -14.78
C LEU A 59 -4.12 -0.54 -14.94
N LEU A 60 -3.98 0.75 -14.65
CA LEU A 60 -5.06 1.72 -14.82
C LEU A 60 -5.46 1.88 -16.30
N ALA A 61 -4.48 1.97 -17.21
CA ALA A 61 -4.73 2.07 -18.64
C ALA A 61 -5.44 0.83 -19.20
N GLU A 62 -4.98 -0.36 -18.83
CA GLU A 62 -5.58 -1.62 -19.25
C GLU A 62 -6.92 -1.88 -18.58
N GLY A 63 -7.07 -1.51 -17.30
CA GLY A 63 -8.35 -1.56 -16.59
C GLY A 63 -9.42 -0.72 -17.30
N ARG A 64 -9.10 0.49 -17.76
CA ARG A 64 -10.04 1.35 -18.50
C ARG A 64 -10.50 0.74 -19.83
N LYS A 65 -9.63 0.05 -20.54
CA LYS A 65 -9.96 -0.62 -21.82
C LYS A 65 -10.84 -1.87 -21.60
N ASN A 66 -10.68 -2.53 -20.46
CA ASN A 66 -11.31 -3.81 -20.16
C ASN A 66 -12.40 -3.69 -19.10
N GLN A 67 -13.10 -2.56 -19.01
CA GLN A 67 -14.24 -2.40 -18.11
C GLN A 67 -15.37 -3.35 -18.46
N CYS A 68 -15.89 -4.04 -17.45
CA CYS A 68 -17.12 -4.79 -17.51
C CYS A 68 -18.27 -3.96 -16.93
N ALA A 69 -19.42 -4.00 -17.59
CA ALA A 69 -20.62 -3.39 -17.06
C ALA A 69 -21.31 -4.33 -16.06
N PHE A 70 -22.01 -3.75 -15.11
CA PHE A 70 -22.90 -4.43 -14.19
C PHE A 70 -24.36 -4.13 -14.56
N LYS A 71 -25.26 -5.00 -14.17
CA LYS A 71 -26.69 -4.68 -14.22
C LYS A 71 -27.01 -3.50 -13.29
N THR A 72 -28.07 -2.78 -13.60
CA THR A 72 -28.50 -1.62 -12.79
C THR A 72 -28.74 -2.05 -11.35
N ASP A 73 -28.20 -1.30 -10.38
CA ASP A 73 -28.31 -1.54 -8.94
C ASP A 73 -27.98 -2.99 -8.50
N SER A 74 -27.02 -3.61 -9.18
CA SER A 74 -26.63 -5.00 -8.98
C SER A 74 -25.13 -5.15 -9.10
N ASP A 75 -24.58 -6.21 -8.50
CA ASP A 75 -23.21 -6.68 -8.65
C ASP A 75 -23.07 -7.79 -9.71
N GLU A 76 -24.14 -8.10 -10.43
CA GLU A 76 -24.13 -9.06 -11.53
C GLU A 76 -23.47 -8.45 -12.77
N LEU A 77 -22.46 -9.13 -13.29
CA LEU A 77 -21.79 -8.73 -14.53
C LEU A 77 -22.69 -8.94 -15.74
N MET A 78 -22.66 -7.99 -16.66
CA MET A 78 -23.29 -8.16 -17.96
C MET A 78 -22.56 -9.25 -18.79
N PRO A 79 -23.26 -9.94 -19.69
CA PRO A 79 -22.65 -10.92 -20.59
C PRO A 79 -21.47 -10.35 -21.38
N GLY A 80 -20.52 -11.22 -21.76
CA GLY A 80 -19.37 -10.85 -22.60
C GLY A 80 -18.15 -10.32 -21.81
N CYS A 81 -18.15 -10.44 -20.50
CA CYS A 81 -17.03 -10.01 -19.65
C CYS A 81 -15.85 -10.99 -19.58
N ASP A 82 -16.06 -12.27 -19.92
CA ASP A 82 -15.02 -13.31 -19.75
C ASP A 82 -13.68 -12.96 -20.45
N GLY A 83 -13.75 -12.57 -21.73
CA GLY A 83 -12.55 -12.17 -22.49
C GLY A 83 -11.84 -10.94 -21.90
N LYS A 84 -12.58 -9.99 -21.33
CA LYS A 84 -12.01 -8.81 -20.66
C LYS A 84 -11.35 -9.20 -19.34
N MET A 85 -11.97 -10.06 -18.54
CA MET A 85 -11.41 -10.56 -17.29
C MET A 85 -10.16 -11.40 -17.54
N LYS A 86 -10.12 -12.22 -18.62
CA LYS A 86 -8.92 -12.96 -19.03
C LYS A 86 -7.76 -12.01 -19.38
N LYS A 87 -8.03 -10.93 -20.11
CA LYS A 87 -7.01 -9.91 -20.44
C LYS A 87 -6.50 -9.23 -19.16
N LEU A 88 -7.38 -8.86 -18.23
CA LEU A 88 -6.98 -8.27 -16.96
C LEU A 88 -6.16 -9.24 -16.10
N ALA A 89 -6.55 -10.50 -16.00
CA ALA A 89 -5.76 -11.52 -15.29
C ALA A 89 -4.34 -11.65 -15.89
N ASN A 90 -4.21 -11.70 -17.21
CA ASN A 90 -2.90 -11.72 -17.87
C ASN A 90 -2.08 -10.46 -17.55
N GLN A 91 -2.70 -9.28 -17.47
CA GLN A 91 -2.01 -8.05 -17.06
C GLN A 91 -1.54 -8.10 -15.60
N LEU A 92 -2.32 -8.67 -14.69
CA LEU A 92 -1.90 -8.86 -13.29
C LEU A 92 -0.71 -9.81 -13.18
N VAL A 93 -0.69 -10.89 -13.96
CA VAL A 93 0.48 -11.79 -14.03
C VAL A 93 1.73 -11.05 -14.54
N GLN A 94 1.61 -10.20 -15.56
CA GLN A 94 2.73 -9.38 -16.04
C GLN A 94 3.15 -8.31 -15.02
N ALA A 95 2.18 -7.70 -14.33
CA ALA A 95 2.43 -6.76 -13.25
C ALA A 95 3.22 -7.43 -12.11
N LYS A 96 2.81 -8.63 -11.68
CA LYS A 96 3.53 -9.41 -10.67
C LYS A 96 4.98 -9.68 -11.08
N LYS A 97 5.21 -10.14 -12.32
CA LYS A 97 6.58 -10.35 -12.84
C LYS A 97 7.42 -9.07 -12.75
N ALA A 98 6.86 -7.92 -13.12
CA ALA A 98 7.56 -6.65 -13.04
C ALA A 98 7.88 -6.23 -11.60
N LEU A 99 6.96 -6.49 -10.65
CA LEU A 99 7.17 -6.25 -9.22
C LEU A 99 8.27 -7.16 -8.67
N ASP A 100 8.24 -8.46 -9.01
CA ASP A 100 9.25 -9.43 -8.60
C ASP A 100 10.64 -9.07 -9.14
N GLN A 101 10.74 -8.66 -10.41
CA GLN A 101 11.98 -8.18 -11.02
C GLN A 101 12.51 -6.89 -10.37
N GLY A 102 11.60 -6.02 -9.94
CA GLY A 102 11.92 -4.81 -9.18
C GLY A 102 12.17 -5.05 -7.70
N ASN A 103 12.22 -6.32 -7.25
CA ASN A 103 12.36 -6.73 -5.85
C ASN A 103 11.29 -6.15 -4.90
N VAL A 104 10.12 -5.78 -5.44
CA VAL A 104 8.97 -5.32 -4.65
C VAL A 104 8.29 -6.53 -4.02
N ARG A 105 8.25 -6.56 -2.69
CA ARG A 105 7.64 -7.64 -1.89
C ARG A 105 6.47 -7.09 -1.07
N ASN A 106 5.68 -7.99 -0.49
CA ASN A 106 4.59 -7.66 0.43
C ASN A 106 3.55 -6.69 -0.17
N PHE A 107 3.27 -6.82 -1.47
CA PHE A 107 2.25 -6.04 -2.15
C PHE A 107 0.91 -6.77 -2.23
N LYS A 108 -0.15 -6.00 -2.49
CA LYS A 108 -1.47 -6.51 -2.88
C LYS A 108 -2.00 -5.78 -4.11
N PHE A 109 -2.72 -6.49 -4.94
CA PHE A 109 -3.60 -5.90 -5.94
C PHE A 109 -4.90 -5.48 -5.26
N VAL A 110 -5.23 -4.21 -5.32
CA VAL A 110 -6.47 -3.67 -4.74
C VAL A 110 -7.41 -3.33 -5.88
N VAL A 111 -8.55 -4.03 -5.92
CA VAL A 111 -9.65 -3.73 -6.85
C VAL A 111 -10.60 -2.78 -6.15
N SER A 112 -10.67 -1.54 -6.60
CA SER A 112 -11.58 -0.52 -6.08
C SER A 112 -12.79 -0.35 -7.00
N GLY A 113 -13.98 -0.51 -6.44
CA GLY A 113 -15.25 -0.24 -7.13
C GLY A 113 -15.72 1.19 -6.88
N HIS A 114 -16.32 1.80 -7.90
CA HIS A 114 -16.81 3.18 -7.86
C HIS A 114 -18.23 3.27 -8.41
N THR A 115 -19.02 4.20 -7.88
CA THR A 115 -20.35 4.56 -8.38
C THR A 115 -20.35 5.99 -8.92
N ASP A 116 -21.41 6.38 -9.57
CA ASP A 116 -21.78 7.76 -9.75
C ASP A 116 -22.36 8.38 -8.47
N SER A 117 -22.77 9.65 -8.51
CA SER A 117 -23.33 10.38 -7.37
C SER A 117 -24.78 10.02 -7.05
N THR A 118 -25.45 9.20 -7.87
CA THR A 118 -26.86 8.90 -7.72
C THR A 118 -27.11 7.95 -6.53
N GLY A 119 -28.09 8.28 -5.68
CA GLY A 119 -28.47 7.45 -4.55
C GLY A 119 -27.76 7.80 -3.25
N LYS A 120 -27.96 6.95 -2.23
CA LYS A 120 -27.38 7.14 -0.89
C LYS A 120 -25.91 6.71 -0.85
N ALA A 121 -25.09 7.47 -0.14
CA ALA A 121 -23.64 7.23 -0.05
C ALA A 121 -23.33 5.83 0.54
N GLU A 122 -24.04 5.40 1.58
CA GLU A 122 -23.85 4.10 2.22
C GLU A 122 -24.19 2.95 1.27
N HIS A 123 -25.31 3.06 0.53
CA HIS A 123 -25.71 2.10 -0.49
C HIS A 123 -24.65 2.00 -1.59
N ASN A 124 -24.19 3.14 -2.10
CA ASN A 124 -23.14 3.20 -3.12
C ASN A 124 -21.82 2.57 -2.64
N LYS A 125 -21.45 2.79 -1.38
CA LYS A 125 -20.27 2.18 -0.77
C LYS A 125 -20.36 0.67 -0.76
N GLU A 126 -21.50 0.14 -0.30
CA GLU A 126 -21.75 -1.30 -0.25
C GLU A 126 -21.83 -1.92 -1.65
N LEU A 127 -22.59 -1.33 -2.56
CA LEU A 127 -22.74 -1.80 -3.94
C LEU A 127 -21.38 -1.83 -4.67
N SER A 128 -20.58 -0.79 -4.51
CA SER A 128 -19.25 -0.72 -5.13
C SER A 128 -18.30 -1.78 -4.57
N LYS A 129 -18.39 -2.09 -3.27
CA LYS A 129 -17.62 -3.17 -2.63
C LYS A 129 -18.04 -4.55 -3.18
N LYS A 130 -19.33 -4.82 -3.31
CA LYS A 130 -19.85 -6.06 -3.90
C LYS A 130 -19.37 -6.22 -5.34
N ARG A 131 -19.45 -5.18 -6.16
CA ARG A 131 -18.93 -5.17 -7.54
C ARG A 131 -17.44 -5.46 -7.62
N ALA A 132 -16.65 -4.82 -6.77
CA ALA A 132 -15.21 -5.09 -6.69
C ALA A 132 -14.94 -6.55 -6.28
N ALA A 133 -15.70 -7.10 -5.34
CA ALA A 133 -15.59 -8.50 -4.91
C ALA A 133 -15.91 -9.49 -6.03
N VAL A 134 -16.90 -9.19 -6.87
CA VAL A 134 -17.18 -10.00 -8.07
C VAL A 134 -16.00 -9.99 -9.04
N VAL A 135 -15.40 -8.81 -9.29
CA VAL A 135 -14.20 -8.70 -10.16
C VAL A 135 -13.04 -9.51 -9.57
N VAL A 136 -12.81 -9.42 -8.26
CA VAL A 136 -11.77 -10.22 -7.57
C VAL A 136 -12.03 -11.72 -7.77
N ARG A 137 -13.26 -12.19 -7.55
CA ARG A 137 -13.63 -13.60 -7.72
C ARG A 137 -13.36 -14.08 -9.14
N GLU A 138 -13.71 -13.28 -10.14
CA GLU A 138 -13.45 -13.58 -11.54
C GLU A 138 -11.95 -13.66 -11.87
N LEU A 139 -11.14 -12.77 -11.31
CA LEU A 139 -9.69 -12.76 -11.50
C LEU A 139 -9.03 -13.96 -10.80
N VAL A 140 -9.49 -14.32 -9.60
CA VAL A 140 -9.04 -15.52 -8.88
C VAL A 140 -9.38 -16.79 -9.66
N ALA A 141 -10.58 -16.88 -10.22
CA ALA A 141 -10.98 -17.99 -11.10
C ALA A 141 -10.10 -18.11 -12.36
N LYS A 142 -9.40 -17.04 -12.74
CA LYS A 142 -8.45 -17.00 -13.87
C LYS A 142 -6.97 -17.12 -13.42
N GLY A 143 -6.74 -17.57 -12.17
CA GLY A 143 -5.42 -17.95 -11.67
C GLY A 143 -4.65 -16.86 -10.90
N ILE A 144 -5.31 -15.76 -10.53
CA ILE A 144 -4.70 -14.79 -9.61
C ILE A 144 -4.78 -15.34 -8.16
N ASP A 145 -3.69 -15.27 -7.40
CA ASP A 145 -3.69 -15.74 -6.02
C ASP A 145 -4.63 -14.88 -5.15
N ALA A 146 -5.60 -15.54 -4.51
CA ALA A 146 -6.55 -14.88 -3.62
C ALA A 146 -5.89 -14.15 -2.44
N LYS A 147 -4.67 -14.55 -2.04
CA LYS A 147 -3.91 -13.88 -0.99
C LYS A 147 -3.27 -12.57 -1.45
N GLU A 148 -3.10 -12.38 -2.76
CA GLU A 148 -2.47 -11.21 -3.35
C GLU A 148 -3.45 -10.17 -3.86
N ILE A 149 -4.78 -10.41 -3.76
CA ILE A 149 -5.81 -9.52 -4.29
C ILE A 149 -6.91 -9.26 -3.28
N GLU A 150 -7.40 -8.02 -3.23
CA GLU A 150 -8.49 -7.62 -2.35
C GLU A 150 -9.48 -6.66 -3.02
N ALA A 151 -10.70 -6.57 -2.47
CA ALA A 151 -11.76 -5.73 -2.96
C ALA A 151 -12.08 -4.57 -2.00
N VAL A 152 -12.19 -3.35 -2.52
CA VAL A 152 -12.54 -2.15 -1.77
C VAL A 152 -13.68 -1.42 -2.46
N GLY A 153 -14.71 -1.02 -1.70
CA GLY A 153 -15.78 -0.13 -2.19
C GLY A 153 -15.43 1.33 -1.94
N MET A 154 -15.42 2.14 -2.97
CA MET A 154 -15.19 3.60 -2.89
C MET A 154 -16.48 4.40 -3.01
N GLY A 155 -17.59 3.77 -3.43
CA GLY A 155 -18.83 4.49 -3.68
C GLY A 155 -18.58 5.66 -4.64
N SER A 156 -19.17 6.82 -4.34
CA SER A 156 -18.98 8.07 -5.09
C SER A 156 -17.88 8.98 -4.52
N GLU A 157 -17.05 8.50 -3.56
CA GLU A 157 -16.02 9.33 -2.93
C GLU A 157 -14.93 9.78 -3.91
N ALA A 158 -14.55 8.93 -4.87
CA ALA A 158 -13.48 9.17 -5.83
C ALA A 158 -14.00 9.18 -7.28
N MET A 159 -14.88 10.10 -7.60
CA MET A 159 -15.40 10.29 -8.95
C MET A 159 -14.32 10.84 -9.88
N LEU A 160 -14.30 10.35 -11.14
CA LEU A 160 -13.44 10.86 -12.21
C LEU A 160 -13.96 12.19 -12.78
N VAL A 161 -15.28 12.39 -12.77
CA VAL A 161 -15.95 13.56 -13.34
C VAL A 161 -16.93 14.12 -12.33
N LYS A 162 -16.80 15.43 -12.03
CA LYS A 162 -17.72 16.21 -11.18
C LYS A 162 -18.04 17.54 -11.87
N PRO A 163 -19.30 17.96 -11.90
CA PRO A 163 -20.50 17.19 -11.59
C PRO A 163 -20.74 16.09 -12.61
N ASP A 164 -21.42 15.01 -12.22
CA ASP A 164 -21.82 13.93 -13.13
C ASP A 164 -23.31 14.01 -13.51
N ASP A 165 -23.70 15.20 -13.98
CA ASP A 165 -25.03 15.63 -14.36
C ASP A 165 -25.60 14.93 -15.62
N THR A 166 -24.76 14.28 -16.42
CA THR A 166 -25.16 13.54 -17.61
C THR A 166 -24.89 12.03 -17.46
N GLU A 167 -25.66 11.20 -18.20
CA GLU A 167 -25.43 9.77 -18.22
C GLU A 167 -24.00 9.40 -18.72
N ALA A 168 -23.48 10.13 -19.68
CA ALA A 168 -22.13 9.91 -20.17
C ALA A 168 -21.05 10.16 -19.11
N LYS A 169 -21.26 11.14 -18.21
CA LYS A 169 -20.37 11.42 -17.09
C LYS A 169 -20.55 10.39 -15.98
N ARG A 170 -21.80 10.03 -15.62
CA ARG A 170 -22.09 8.96 -14.67
C ARG A 170 -21.45 7.64 -15.08
N LYS A 171 -21.56 7.28 -16.36
CA LYS A 171 -20.94 6.05 -16.90
C LYS A 171 -19.42 6.01 -16.69
N LYS A 172 -18.73 7.15 -16.75
CA LYS A 172 -17.28 7.23 -16.44
C LYS A 172 -16.99 6.97 -14.97
N ASN A 173 -17.90 7.38 -14.09
CA ASN A 173 -17.75 7.17 -12.65
C ASN A 173 -18.06 5.71 -12.24
N ARG A 174 -19.03 5.05 -12.86
CA ARG A 174 -19.35 3.62 -12.62
C ARG A 174 -18.29 2.72 -13.23
N ARG A 175 -17.25 2.45 -12.45
CA ARG A 175 -16.07 1.70 -12.89
C ARG A 175 -15.46 0.88 -11.75
N TYR A 176 -14.49 0.06 -12.10
CA TYR A 176 -13.51 -0.45 -11.15
C TYR A 176 -12.09 -0.07 -11.59
N GLU A 177 -11.20 0.05 -10.65
CA GLU A 177 -9.77 0.29 -10.88
C GLU A 177 -8.96 -0.78 -10.15
N ILE A 178 -7.79 -1.12 -10.70
CA ILE A 178 -6.88 -2.09 -10.06
C ILE A 178 -5.54 -1.39 -9.86
N GLN A 179 -5.03 -1.45 -8.64
CA GLN A 179 -3.77 -0.84 -8.26
C GLN A 179 -2.98 -1.78 -7.35
N VAL A 180 -1.66 -1.64 -7.38
CA VAL A 180 -0.74 -2.26 -6.42
C VAL A 180 -0.61 -1.34 -5.21
N LYS A 181 -0.69 -1.92 -4.01
CA LYS A 181 -0.37 -1.27 -2.72
C LYS A 181 0.60 -2.14 -1.92
N LEU A 182 1.44 -1.49 -1.12
CA LEU A 182 2.29 -2.11 -0.10
C LEU A 182 1.57 -2.19 1.23
#